data_324f2847f2e0e593d8d471bfa1708b83
#
_entry.id   324f2847f2e0e593d8d471bfa1708b83
#
_cell.length_a   1.000
_cell.length_b   1.000
_cell.length_c   1.000
_cell.angle_alpha   90.00
_cell.angle_beta   90.00
_cell.angle_gamma   90.00
#
_symmetry.space_group_name_H-M   'P 1'
#
loop_
_entity.id
_entity.type
_entity.pdbx_description
1 polymer ?
#
loop_
_entity_poly.entity_id
_entity_poly.type
_entity_poly.pdbx_seq_one_letter_code
_entity_poly.pdbx_strand_id
1 'polypeptide(L)'
;GVQTCALPILTKTYFGLTASAEQVILTQGGQQAIDMVGRAFLDKNDHIVVEGPTYMGALEAFDSYEPTYHEVPVNDDGMDIAHLKQILRQFPDIKFVYTVPDFQNPTGVTMSLAKRKALLALAEEYDFYIIEDSPYRYLRYTGDMVPSIAWLDTSGKVILISSFSKILSPALRTGWLIANKQLIALFLDIKSALDVQP
;
A
#
# COMPACT_ATOMS: atom_id res chain seq x y z
N GLY A 1 -10.61 23.64 0.26
CA GLY A 1 -11.91 23.68 -0.27
C GLY A 1 -12.60 22.36 -0.63
N VAL A 2 -13.11 22.24 -1.84
CA VAL A 2 -13.95 21.11 -2.28
C VAL A 2 -13.19 19.77 -2.28
N GLN A 3 -11.90 19.77 -2.53
CA GLN A 3 -11.08 18.56 -2.54
C GLN A 3 -11.02 17.87 -1.18
N THR A 4 -10.95 18.63 -0.09
CA THR A 4 -10.83 18.11 1.27
C THR A 4 -12.11 17.40 1.78
N CYS A 5 -13.28 17.70 1.23
CA CYS A 5 -14.55 17.06 1.62
C CYS A 5 -14.85 15.79 0.83
N ALA A 6 -14.43 15.72 -0.44
CA ALA A 6 -14.71 14.56 -1.29
C ALA A 6 -13.90 13.31 -0.90
N LEU A 7 -12.64 13.49 -0.46
CA LEU A 7 -11.74 12.38 -0.12
C LEU A 7 -12.23 11.53 1.07
N PRO A 8 -12.66 12.08 2.21
CA PRO A 8 -13.23 11.29 3.30
C PRO A 8 -14.49 10.51 2.89
N ILE A 9 -15.32 11.07 2.00
CA ILE A 9 -16.50 10.39 1.45
C ILE A 9 -16.05 9.21 0.59
N LEU A 10 -15.07 9.43 -0.28
CA LEU A 10 -14.51 8.41 -1.14
C LEU A 10 -13.90 7.26 -0.33
N THR A 11 -13.09 7.55 0.68
CA THR A 11 -12.47 6.52 1.53
C THR A 11 -13.50 5.71 2.28
N LYS A 12 -14.55 6.35 2.80
CA LYS A 12 -15.67 5.67 3.47
C LYS A 12 -16.43 4.77 2.50
N THR A 13 -16.76 5.29 1.31
CA THR A 13 -17.53 4.55 0.30
C THR A 13 -16.72 3.37 -0.25
N TYR A 14 -15.44 3.58 -0.55
CA TYR A 14 -14.61 2.61 -1.24
C TYR A 14 -13.89 1.62 -0.32
N PHE A 15 -13.49 2.00 0.88
CA PHE A 15 -12.71 1.14 1.79
C PHE A 15 -13.39 0.91 3.13
N GLY A 16 -14.56 1.54 3.38
CA GLY A 16 -15.20 1.54 4.69
C GLY A 16 -14.44 2.38 5.74
N LEU A 17 -13.38 3.08 5.31
CA LEU A 17 -12.49 3.83 6.20
C LEU A 17 -13.07 5.20 6.55
N THR A 18 -13.16 5.51 7.83
CA THR A 18 -13.45 6.86 8.33
C THR A 18 -12.12 7.62 8.46
N ALA A 19 -11.58 8.08 7.35
CA ALA A 19 -10.39 8.92 7.32
C ALA A 19 -10.76 10.39 7.38
N SER A 20 -10.02 11.19 8.14
CA SER A 20 -10.12 12.66 8.07
C SER A 20 -9.38 13.18 6.84
N ALA A 21 -9.64 14.44 6.45
CA ALA A 21 -8.90 15.09 5.37
C ALA A 21 -7.38 15.15 5.62
N GLU A 22 -6.96 15.14 6.89
CA GLU A 22 -5.56 15.14 7.31
C GLU A 22 -4.88 13.76 7.21
N GLN A 23 -5.60 12.75 6.77
CA GLN A 23 -5.11 11.37 6.59
C GLN A 23 -5.07 10.95 5.12
N VAL A 24 -5.40 11.83 4.19
CA VAL A 24 -5.50 11.52 2.77
C VAL A 24 -4.75 12.53 1.92
N ILE A 25 -3.93 12.04 0.99
CA ILE A 25 -3.26 12.86 -0.03
C ILE A 25 -3.71 12.42 -1.41
N LEU A 26 -4.05 13.37 -2.28
CA LEU A 26 -4.20 13.13 -3.71
C LEU A 26 -2.83 13.00 -4.38
N THR A 27 -2.73 12.05 -5.30
CA THR A 27 -1.52 11.80 -6.08
C THR A 27 -1.81 11.74 -7.58
N GLN A 28 -0.78 11.88 -8.40
CA GLN A 28 -0.87 11.70 -9.85
C GLN A 28 -0.87 10.21 -10.23
N GLY A 29 -1.93 9.50 -9.82
CA GLY A 29 -2.05 8.04 -9.91
C GLY A 29 -1.27 7.32 -8.80
N GLY A 30 -1.43 5.97 -8.74
CA GLY A 30 -0.77 5.15 -7.73
C GLY A 30 0.76 5.17 -7.80
N GLN A 31 1.32 5.35 -9.01
CA GLN A 31 2.78 5.34 -9.21
C GLN A 31 3.49 6.45 -8.42
N GLN A 32 2.94 7.67 -8.39
CA GLN A 32 3.49 8.74 -7.57
C GLN A 32 3.44 8.40 -6.08
N ALA A 33 2.35 7.78 -5.62
CA ALA A 33 2.25 7.36 -4.22
C ALA A 33 3.30 6.29 -3.86
N ILE A 34 3.56 5.33 -4.77
CA ILE A 34 4.60 4.30 -4.58
C ILE A 34 6.01 4.95 -4.55
N ASP A 35 6.31 5.87 -5.46
CA ASP A 35 7.59 6.61 -5.45
C ASP A 35 7.77 7.43 -4.16
N MET A 36 6.70 8.09 -3.70
CA MET A 36 6.73 8.83 -2.43
C MET A 36 7.04 7.91 -1.23
N VAL A 37 6.56 6.67 -1.24
CA VAL A 37 6.91 5.66 -0.22
C VAL A 37 8.41 5.34 -0.29
N GLY A 38 8.95 5.09 -1.48
CA GLY A 38 10.38 4.87 -1.67
C GLY A 38 11.20 6.02 -1.08
N ARG A 39 10.84 7.26 -1.43
CA ARG A 39 11.52 8.49 -0.93
C ARG A 39 11.43 8.65 0.59
N ALA A 40 10.34 8.21 1.20
CA ALA A 40 10.11 8.38 2.64
C ALA A 40 10.86 7.36 3.50
N PHE A 41 11.08 6.16 2.99
CA PHE A 41 11.51 5.03 3.81
C PHE A 41 12.83 4.39 3.39
N LEU A 42 13.32 4.63 2.17
CA LEU A 42 14.43 3.87 1.61
C LEU A 42 15.70 4.69 1.46
N ASP A 43 16.76 4.12 2.00
CA ASP A 43 18.14 4.38 1.66
C ASP A 43 18.76 3.14 1.02
N LYS A 44 19.94 3.30 0.42
CA LYS A 44 20.69 2.20 -0.20
C LYS A 44 20.92 1.05 0.77
N ASN A 45 20.61 -0.17 0.30
CA ASN A 45 20.68 -1.45 1.04
C ASN A 45 19.65 -1.62 2.17
N ASP A 46 18.69 -0.71 2.33
CA ASP A 46 17.55 -0.96 3.22
C ASP A 46 16.78 -2.21 2.77
N HIS A 47 16.27 -2.97 3.73
CA HIS A 47 15.57 -4.22 3.47
C HIS A 47 14.07 -3.98 3.31
N ILE A 48 13.49 -4.49 2.22
CA ILE A 48 12.04 -4.50 1.98
C ILE A 48 11.56 -5.90 1.56
N VAL A 49 10.29 -6.17 1.81
CA VAL A 49 9.65 -7.41 1.35
C VAL A 49 8.64 -7.09 0.26
N VAL A 50 8.65 -7.92 -0.79
CA VAL A 50 7.67 -7.89 -1.88
C VAL A 50 7.08 -9.28 -2.11
N GLU A 51 5.91 -9.34 -2.73
CA GLU A 51 5.35 -10.60 -3.21
C GLU A 51 6.19 -11.15 -4.39
N GLY A 52 6.32 -12.45 -4.48
CA GLY A 52 6.97 -13.14 -5.60
C GLY A 52 5.97 -14.00 -6.38
N PRO A 53 5.53 -13.60 -7.59
CA PRO A 53 5.84 -12.34 -8.32
C PRO A 53 5.07 -11.10 -7.82
N THR A 54 5.50 -9.90 -8.22
CA THR A 54 4.86 -8.63 -7.84
C THR A 54 4.70 -7.67 -9.02
N TYR A 55 4.09 -6.52 -8.77
CA TYR A 55 3.89 -5.46 -9.76
C TYR A 55 5.23 -4.79 -10.15
N MET A 56 5.59 -4.87 -11.44
CA MET A 56 6.83 -4.32 -11.98
C MET A 56 7.00 -2.82 -11.71
N GLY A 57 5.91 -2.04 -11.82
CA GLY A 57 5.98 -0.60 -11.59
C GLY A 57 6.32 -0.22 -10.15
N ALA A 58 6.07 -1.09 -9.17
CA ALA A 58 6.54 -0.88 -7.80
C ALA A 58 8.05 -1.12 -7.70
N LEU A 59 8.57 -2.18 -8.32
CA LEU A 59 10.01 -2.45 -8.37
C LEU A 59 10.75 -1.30 -9.04
N GLU A 60 10.28 -0.83 -10.21
CA GLU A 60 10.87 0.32 -10.92
C GLU A 60 10.94 1.59 -10.06
N ALA A 61 9.92 1.84 -9.23
CA ALA A 61 9.94 2.98 -8.31
C ALA A 61 10.96 2.79 -7.18
N PHE A 62 11.02 1.60 -6.59
CA PHE A 62 11.92 1.31 -5.47
C PHE A 62 13.38 1.14 -5.90
N ASP A 63 13.66 0.64 -7.11
CA ASP A 63 15.00 0.44 -7.66
C ASP A 63 15.85 1.72 -7.64
N SER A 64 15.21 2.90 -7.73
CA SER A 64 15.89 4.18 -7.65
C SER A 64 16.59 4.42 -6.30
N TYR A 65 16.21 3.68 -5.27
CA TYR A 65 16.78 3.76 -3.90
C TYR A 65 17.71 2.59 -3.57
N GLU A 66 17.93 1.66 -4.51
CA GLU A 66 18.81 0.50 -4.38
C GLU A 66 18.54 -0.34 -3.11
N PRO A 67 17.28 -0.73 -2.79
CA PRO A 67 17.00 -1.55 -1.62
C PRO A 67 17.40 -3.01 -1.83
N THR A 68 17.48 -3.77 -0.75
CA THR A 68 17.59 -5.22 -0.76
C THR A 68 16.19 -5.83 -0.70
N TYR A 69 15.80 -6.53 -1.77
CA TYR A 69 14.51 -7.20 -1.86
C TYR A 69 14.52 -8.58 -1.22
N HIS A 70 13.46 -8.88 -0.48
CA HIS A 70 13.13 -10.22 -0.02
C HIS A 70 11.79 -10.62 -0.62
N GLU A 71 11.77 -11.71 -1.39
CA GLU A 71 10.55 -12.19 -2.03
C GLU A 71 9.81 -13.18 -1.14
N VAL A 72 8.49 -13.04 -1.07
CA VAL A 72 7.59 -13.97 -0.40
C VAL A 72 6.63 -14.57 -1.42
N PRO A 73 6.56 -15.90 -1.57
CA PRO A 73 5.63 -16.54 -2.51
C PRO A 73 4.18 -16.17 -2.27
N VAL A 74 3.41 -16.10 -3.37
CA VAL A 74 1.95 -15.94 -3.35
C VAL A 74 1.31 -17.30 -3.53
N ASN A 75 0.61 -17.78 -2.50
CA ASN A 75 -0.19 -18.99 -2.52
C ASN A 75 -1.62 -18.71 -3.04
N ASP A 76 -2.46 -19.73 -3.18
CA ASP A 76 -3.83 -19.62 -3.70
C ASP A 76 -4.73 -18.64 -2.91
N ASP A 77 -4.38 -18.32 -1.67
CA ASP A 77 -5.09 -17.41 -0.77
C ASP A 77 -4.26 -16.19 -0.33
N GLY A 78 -3.19 -15.85 -1.06
CA GLY A 78 -2.33 -14.69 -0.87
C GLY A 78 -0.93 -15.02 -0.36
N MET A 79 -0.23 -14.02 0.15
CA MET A 79 1.18 -14.10 0.62
C MET A 79 1.41 -15.26 1.59
N ASP A 80 2.55 -15.96 1.47
CA ASP A 80 2.99 -16.99 2.43
C ASP A 80 3.48 -16.36 3.74
N ILE A 81 2.60 -16.31 4.73
CA ILE A 81 2.89 -15.70 6.05
C ILE A 81 3.97 -16.47 6.81
N ALA A 82 4.07 -17.78 6.62
CA ALA A 82 5.12 -18.58 7.29
C ALA A 82 6.50 -18.25 6.73
N HIS A 83 6.61 -18.09 5.41
CA HIS A 83 7.84 -17.67 4.76
C HIS A 83 8.20 -16.22 5.16
N LEU A 84 7.24 -15.29 5.15
CA LEU A 84 7.47 -13.94 5.64
C LEU A 84 8.05 -13.93 7.06
N LYS A 85 7.50 -14.73 7.96
CA LYS A 85 8.00 -14.82 9.35
C LYS A 85 9.44 -15.34 9.43
N GLN A 86 9.89 -16.19 8.52
CA GLN A 86 11.29 -16.63 8.44
C GLN A 86 12.21 -15.48 8.01
N ILE A 87 11.81 -14.69 7.01
CA ILE A 87 12.55 -13.50 6.57
C ILE A 87 12.66 -12.47 7.71
N LEU A 88 11.56 -12.14 8.39
CA LEU A 88 11.55 -11.17 9.49
C LEU A 88 12.47 -11.57 10.67
N ARG A 89 12.63 -12.87 10.91
CA ARG A 89 13.58 -13.36 11.94
C ARG A 89 15.04 -13.20 11.55
N GLN A 90 15.35 -13.24 10.25
CA GLN A 90 16.70 -13.09 9.72
C GLN A 90 17.06 -11.61 9.51
N PHE A 91 16.07 -10.80 9.14
CA PHE A 91 16.20 -9.39 8.82
C PHE A 91 15.18 -8.57 9.63
N PRO A 92 15.50 -8.22 10.88
CA PRO A 92 14.55 -7.56 11.78
C PRO A 92 14.36 -6.07 11.45
N ASP A 93 15.14 -5.51 10.52
CA ASP A 93 15.13 -4.11 10.08
C ASP A 93 14.37 -3.87 8.77
N ILE A 94 13.46 -4.78 8.40
CA ILE A 94 12.56 -4.61 7.26
C ILE A 94 11.79 -3.28 7.40
N LYS A 95 11.90 -2.39 6.40
CA LYS A 95 11.21 -1.10 6.40
C LYS A 95 9.71 -1.26 6.15
N PHE A 96 9.38 -2.02 5.12
CA PHE A 96 7.99 -2.31 4.78
C PHE A 96 7.81 -3.61 3.99
N VAL A 97 6.57 -4.08 3.97
CA VAL A 97 6.07 -5.13 3.08
C VAL A 97 5.14 -4.48 2.06
N TYR A 98 5.45 -4.60 0.76
CA TYR A 98 4.57 -4.18 -0.33
C TYR A 98 3.70 -5.35 -0.78
N THR A 99 2.39 -5.15 -0.85
CA THR A 99 1.42 -6.17 -1.25
C THR A 99 0.25 -5.58 -2.04
N VAL A 100 -0.29 -6.38 -2.98
CA VAL A 100 -1.53 -6.09 -3.72
C VAL A 100 -2.59 -7.11 -3.25
N PRO A 101 -3.34 -6.85 -2.17
CA PRO A 101 -4.14 -7.88 -1.51
C PRO A 101 -5.44 -8.25 -2.24
N ASP A 102 -5.91 -7.44 -3.19
CA ASP A 102 -7.10 -7.72 -3.99
C ASP A 102 -6.72 -7.89 -5.46
N PHE A 103 -6.92 -9.09 -6.03
CA PHE A 103 -6.59 -9.42 -7.43
C PHE A 103 -5.13 -9.10 -7.76
N GLN A 104 -4.24 -9.68 -6.98
CA GLN A 104 -2.79 -9.48 -7.03
C GLN A 104 -2.25 -9.46 -8.47
N ASN A 105 -1.39 -8.52 -8.76
CA ASN A 105 -0.75 -8.40 -10.07
C ASN A 105 0.68 -8.99 -9.99
N PRO A 106 0.96 -10.10 -10.73
CA PRO A 106 0.19 -10.62 -11.88
C PRO A 106 -0.67 -11.86 -11.57
N THR A 107 -0.74 -12.38 -10.35
CA THR A 107 -1.32 -13.70 -10.07
C THR A 107 -2.85 -13.75 -10.09
N GLY A 108 -3.53 -12.60 -9.90
CA GLY A 108 -4.99 -12.52 -9.77
C GLY A 108 -5.53 -13.00 -8.42
N VAL A 109 -4.68 -13.44 -7.52
CA VAL A 109 -5.07 -13.97 -6.20
C VAL A 109 -5.60 -12.85 -5.31
N THR A 110 -6.62 -13.14 -4.50
CA THR A 110 -7.09 -12.26 -3.43
C THR A 110 -6.67 -12.82 -2.08
N MET A 111 -5.96 -12.01 -1.31
CA MET A 111 -5.48 -12.37 0.03
C MET A 111 -6.66 -12.58 0.99
N SER A 112 -6.69 -13.74 1.64
CA SER A 112 -7.72 -14.10 2.60
C SER A 112 -7.71 -13.18 3.84
N LEU A 113 -8.86 -13.05 4.50
CA LEU A 113 -8.97 -12.26 5.73
C LEU A 113 -8.01 -12.75 6.83
N ALA A 114 -7.80 -14.06 6.91
CA ALA A 114 -6.88 -14.65 7.90
C ALA A 114 -5.43 -14.17 7.66
N LYS A 115 -4.98 -14.15 6.41
CA LYS A 115 -3.64 -13.67 6.05
C LYS A 115 -3.48 -12.16 6.21
N ARG A 116 -4.51 -11.35 5.90
CA ARG A 116 -4.49 -9.89 6.16
C ARG A 116 -4.28 -9.60 7.65
N LYS A 117 -5.00 -10.31 8.52
CA LYS A 117 -4.84 -10.19 9.99
C LYS A 117 -3.47 -10.67 10.47
N ALA A 118 -2.97 -11.79 9.91
CA ALA A 118 -1.66 -12.30 10.27
C ALA A 118 -0.52 -11.37 9.83
N LEU A 119 -0.62 -10.79 8.64
CA LEU A 119 0.34 -9.78 8.16
C LEU A 119 0.36 -8.54 9.06
N LEU A 120 -0.82 -8.05 9.46
CA LEU A 120 -0.94 -6.91 10.36
C LEU A 120 -0.32 -7.20 11.73
N ALA A 121 -0.59 -8.38 12.29
CA ALA A 121 0.01 -8.80 13.57
C ALA A 121 1.56 -8.88 13.49
N LEU A 122 2.11 -9.34 12.36
CA LEU A 122 3.55 -9.32 12.14
C LEU A 122 4.10 -7.89 12.01
N ALA A 123 3.37 -6.97 11.37
CA ALA A 123 3.78 -5.57 11.26
C ALA A 123 3.86 -4.89 12.65
N GLU A 124 2.98 -5.25 13.57
CA GLU A 124 3.04 -4.81 14.97
C GLU A 124 4.18 -5.48 15.75
N GLU A 125 4.38 -6.80 15.56
CA GLU A 125 5.42 -7.58 16.28
C GLU A 125 6.85 -7.16 15.88
N TYR A 126 7.07 -6.88 14.57
CA TYR A 126 8.40 -6.59 14.01
C TYR A 126 8.63 -5.13 13.62
N ASP A 127 7.66 -4.25 13.88
CA ASP A 127 7.74 -2.79 13.70
C ASP A 127 8.01 -2.33 12.25
N PHE A 128 7.40 -2.96 11.25
CA PHE A 128 7.47 -2.53 9.85
C PHE A 128 6.14 -1.93 9.37
N TYR A 129 6.16 -1.25 8.21
CA TYR A 129 4.95 -0.75 7.56
C TYR A 129 4.42 -1.72 6.50
N ILE A 130 3.11 -1.69 6.27
CA ILE A 130 2.46 -2.40 5.16
C ILE A 130 2.06 -1.38 4.12
N ILE A 131 2.54 -1.56 2.88
CA ILE A 131 2.09 -0.79 1.72
C ILE A 131 1.02 -1.61 1.03
N GLU A 132 -0.24 -1.26 1.29
CA GLU A 132 -1.41 -1.88 0.68
C GLU A 132 -1.74 -1.16 -0.62
N ASP A 133 -1.38 -1.74 -1.77
CA ASP A 133 -1.73 -1.21 -3.09
C ASP A 133 -3.03 -1.86 -3.59
N SER A 134 -4.10 -1.08 -3.68
CA SER A 134 -5.46 -1.58 -3.94
C SER A 134 -6.15 -0.91 -5.13
N PRO A 135 -5.58 -0.99 -6.35
CA PRO A 135 -6.21 -0.41 -7.55
C PRO A 135 -7.35 -1.26 -8.11
N TYR A 136 -7.41 -2.57 -7.80
CA TYR A 136 -8.30 -3.53 -8.43
C TYR A 136 -9.52 -3.91 -7.59
N ARG A 137 -9.58 -3.52 -6.35
CA ARG A 137 -10.60 -3.92 -5.36
C ARG A 137 -12.03 -3.87 -5.89
N TYR A 138 -12.37 -2.85 -6.69
CA TYR A 138 -13.69 -2.61 -7.26
C TYR A 138 -13.96 -3.31 -8.60
N LEU A 139 -13.00 -4.09 -9.08
CA LEU A 139 -13.19 -4.95 -10.26
C LEU A 139 -13.71 -6.35 -9.90
N ARG A 140 -14.26 -6.50 -8.70
CA ARG A 140 -14.84 -7.77 -8.26
C ARG A 140 -16.18 -8.02 -8.94
N TYR A 141 -16.27 -9.12 -9.67
CA TYR A 141 -17.50 -9.55 -10.35
C TYR A 141 -18.32 -10.56 -9.54
N THR A 142 -17.68 -11.32 -8.65
CA THR A 142 -18.31 -12.36 -7.85
C THR A 142 -17.71 -12.44 -6.45
N GLY A 143 -18.47 -12.99 -5.49
CA GLY A 143 -18.05 -13.15 -4.10
C GLY A 143 -18.07 -11.85 -3.29
N ASP A 144 -17.83 -11.96 -2.00
CA ASP A 144 -17.87 -10.84 -1.07
C ASP A 144 -16.57 -10.06 -1.02
N MET A 145 -16.66 -8.78 -0.67
CA MET A 145 -15.50 -7.93 -0.46
C MET A 145 -14.79 -8.31 0.84
N VAL A 146 -13.51 -8.67 0.74
CA VAL A 146 -12.68 -8.88 1.93
C VAL A 146 -12.31 -7.51 2.52
N PRO A 147 -12.44 -7.26 3.83
CA PRO A 147 -11.97 -6.01 4.45
C PRO A 147 -10.53 -5.68 4.09
N SER A 148 -10.22 -4.41 3.76
CA SER A 148 -8.85 -3.99 3.48
C SER A 148 -7.97 -4.14 4.74
N ILE A 149 -6.65 -4.23 4.55
CA ILE A 149 -5.72 -4.30 5.68
C ILE A 149 -5.80 -2.97 6.45
N ALA A 150 -5.88 -1.84 5.74
CA ALA A 150 -6.05 -0.52 6.34
C ALA A 150 -7.33 -0.39 7.17
N TRP A 151 -8.42 -1.09 6.80
CA TRP A 151 -9.64 -1.11 7.61
C TRP A 151 -9.47 -1.90 8.92
N LEU A 152 -8.61 -2.91 8.90
CA LEU A 152 -8.30 -3.73 10.07
C LEU A 152 -7.28 -3.07 11.01
N ASP A 153 -6.50 -2.12 10.48
CA ASP A 153 -5.39 -1.50 11.20
C ASP A 153 -5.87 -0.55 12.30
N THR A 154 -5.41 -0.79 13.51
CA THR A 154 -5.59 0.08 14.68
C THR A 154 -4.28 0.68 15.19
N SER A 155 -3.15 0.25 14.61
CA SER A 155 -1.80 0.64 15.02
C SER A 155 -1.19 1.77 14.18
N GLY A 156 -1.82 2.08 13.02
CA GLY A 156 -1.32 3.08 12.06
C GLY A 156 -0.12 2.60 11.25
N LYS A 157 0.02 1.29 11.08
CA LYS A 157 1.11 0.66 10.31
C LYS A 157 0.81 0.50 8.82
N VAL A 158 -0.43 0.75 8.38
CA VAL A 158 -0.82 0.56 6.98
C VAL A 158 -0.83 1.89 6.22
N ILE A 159 -0.17 1.89 5.08
CA ILE A 159 -0.22 2.94 4.07
C ILE A 159 -1.02 2.36 2.89
N LEU A 160 -2.24 2.84 2.71
CA LEU A 160 -3.13 2.42 1.63
C LEU A 160 -2.93 3.33 0.42
N ILE A 161 -2.63 2.72 -0.72
CA ILE A 161 -2.53 3.37 -2.02
C ILE A 161 -3.67 2.87 -2.92
N SER A 162 -4.30 3.78 -3.66
CA SER A 162 -5.28 3.41 -4.67
C SER A 162 -5.36 4.45 -5.79
N SER A 163 -6.11 4.15 -6.83
CA SER A 163 -6.26 5.06 -7.97
C SER A 163 -7.56 4.84 -8.75
N PHE A 164 -7.96 5.86 -9.51
CA PHE A 164 -9.06 5.76 -10.47
C PHE A 164 -8.67 5.09 -11.79
N SER A 165 -7.41 4.78 -12.01
CA SER A 165 -6.89 4.28 -13.29
C SER A 165 -7.59 3.01 -13.79
N LYS A 166 -8.08 2.16 -12.88
CA LYS A 166 -8.70 0.86 -13.24
C LYS A 166 -10.22 0.87 -13.16
N ILE A 167 -10.79 1.81 -12.40
CA ILE A 167 -12.24 1.88 -12.15
C ILE A 167 -12.94 3.02 -12.90
N LEU A 168 -12.18 3.99 -13.41
CA LEU A 168 -12.73 5.12 -14.17
C LEU A 168 -11.94 5.37 -15.45
N SER A 169 -10.71 5.90 -15.36
CA SER A 169 -9.84 6.11 -16.52
C SER A 169 -8.38 6.31 -16.12
N PRO A 170 -7.44 5.64 -16.78
CA PRO A 170 -6.01 5.86 -16.54
C PRO A 170 -5.54 7.26 -16.97
N ALA A 171 -6.26 7.90 -17.91
CA ALA A 171 -5.92 9.23 -18.41
C ALA A 171 -6.11 10.35 -17.37
N LEU A 172 -6.95 10.15 -16.37
CA LEU A 172 -7.18 11.13 -15.30
C LEU A 172 -5.97 11.35 -14.39
N ARG A 173 -5.02 10.40 -14.40
CA ARG A 173 -3.83 10.43 -13.53
C ARG A 173 -4.14 10.81 -12.08
N THR A 174 -5.26 10.29 -11.54
CA THR A 174 -5.68 10.55 -10.17
C THR A 174 -5.60 9.30 -9.33
N GLY A 175 -4.87 9.38 -8.22
CA GLY A 175 -4.77 8.40 -7.17
C GLY A 175 -4.81 9.08 -5.80
N TRP A 176 -4.67 8.28 -4.76
CA TRP A 176 -4.61 8.77 -3.39
C TRP A 176 -3.81 7.83 -2.50
N LEU A 177 -3.28 8.39 -1.44
CA LEU A 177 -2.60 7.71 -0.35
C LEU A 177 -3.31 8.01 0.95
N ILE A 178 -3.52 7.00 1.78
CA ILE A 178 -4.12 7.12 3.12
C ILE A 178 -3.12 6.55 4.13
N ALA A 179 -2.84 7.30 5.18
CA ALA A 179 -1.96 6.88 6.26
C ALA A 179 -2.31 7.60 7.57
N ASN A 180 -1.60 7.32 8.65
CA ASN A 180 -1.69 8.12 9.87
C ASN A 180 -1.21 9.56 9.64
N LYS A 181 -1.63 10.50 10.49
CA LYS A 181 -1.36 11.94 10.30
C LYS A 181 0.12 12.30 10.25
N GLN A 182 0.96 11.57 10.99
CA GLN A 182 2.41 11.84 11.03
C GLN A 182 3.06 11.51 9.69
N LEU A 183 2.71 10.36 9.11
CA LEU A 183 3.16 9.97 7.78
C LEU A 183 2.61 10.89 6.69
N ILE A 184 1.37 11.35 6.82
CA ILE A 184 0.79 12.30 5.87
C ILE A 184 1.56 13.62 5.86
N ALA A 185 1.98 14.13 7.01
CA ALA A 185 2.82 15.33 7.07
C ALA A 185 4.15 15.12 6.31
N LEU A 186 4.82 13.99 6.52
CA LEU A 186 6.05 13.63 5.79
C LEU A 186 5.79 13.53 4.26
N PHE A 187 4.71 12.86 3.86
CA PHE A 187 4.37 12.73 2.44
C PHE A 187 3.98 14.07 1.79
N LEU A 188 3.38 15.00 2.53
CA LEU A 188 3.10 16.35 2.03
C LEU A 188 4.39 17.13 1.77
N ASP A 189 5.39 17.03 2.64
CA ASP A 189 6.69 17.64 2.44
C ASP A 189 7.38 17.07 1.19
N ILE A 190 7.38 15.75 1.03
CA ILE A 190 7.90 15.07 -0.16
C ILE A 190 7.14 15.53 -1.42
N LYS A 191 5.81 15.53 -1.38
CA LYS A 191 4.98 15.93 -2.52
C LYS A 191 5.23 17.36 -2.94
N SER A 192 5.41 18.28 -1.99
CA SER A 192 5.69 19.69 -2.29
C SER A 192 6.97 19.90 -3.08
N ALA A 193 7.93 18.98 -2.97
CA ALA A 193 9.17 18.97 -3.75
C ALA A 193 9.02 18.31 -5.14
N LEU A 194 7.97 17.49 -5.34
CA LEU A 194 7.74 16.74 -6.58
C LEU A 194 6.80 17.45 -7.55
N ASP A 195 5.76 18.05 -7.02
CA ASP A 195 4.80 18.79 -7.83
C ASP A 195 4.29 20.04 -7.10
N VAL A 196 4.06 21.11 -7.87
CA VAL A 196 3.65 22.43 -7.35
C VAL A 196 2.13 22.52 -7.15
N GLN A 197 1.38 21.50 -7.56
CA GLN A 197 -0.07 21.48 -7.44
C GLN A 197 -0.55 20.41 -6.44
N PRO A 198 -1.55 20.79 -5.61
CA PRO A 198 -2.15 19.86 -4.66
C PRO A 198 -2.95 18.76 -5.34
#